data_b4e990c873b7dee9235a7b760281bb71
#
_entry.id   b4e990c873b7dee9235a7b760281bb71
#
_cell.length_a   1.000
_cell.length_b   1.000
_cell.length_c   1.000
_cell.angle_alpha   90.00
_cell.angle_beta   90.00
_cell.angle_gamma   90.00
#
_symmetry.space_group_name_H-M   'P 1'
#
loop_
_entity.id
_entity.type
_entity.pdbx_description
1 polymer ?
#
loop_
_entity_poly.entity_id
_entity_poly.type
_entity_poly.pdbx_seq_one_letter_code
_entity_poly.pdbx_strand_id
1 'polypeptide(L)'
;MEQSVQYIYWIQHGVPLGYLIGWYLWLISLAEGTHIVAHLSWLYYRSEDYRPLEKVGTFQPFIILALVPLFLIADLGHPERFYTMFYNWHWTSPVAYGVYIITFCMISYAIHSYYLFRPELIIRARQGGAWSGLYRLLLPGKTEDGDRNEILARQRRRERAWAGVSLAFSFLGLIYLGILLSSFKGRVMWSSSMMVFIFGAVGITGGSAFLILLSNLKNLLSKTADEALRPQQRYLADFGVILKYSLLAQAAVWFVYLVLLQYTGTGGRLASYLFMEGPRSFQFWFWQVAVGLALPFLLTLYRGLREKPLIASLAAVAALAGTLSGIINIFMGGQSLPMTNFRWEHLAPEPGKMIFGIVTMAVMFLVFLATYRILPYENAEVSEGGA
;
A
#
# COMPACT_ATOMS: atom_id res chain seq x y z
N MET A 1 -33.66 31.03 20.27
CA MET A 1 -32.64 30.28 21.03
C MET A 1 -32.57 28.78 20.67
N GLU A 2 -33.69 28.14 20.31
CA GLU A 2 -33.70 26.73 19.88
C GLU A 2 -32.99 26.45 18.55
N GLN A 3 -33.09 27.36 17.57
CA GLN A 3 -32.42 27.13 16.26
C GLN A 3 -30.89 27.15 16.33
N SER A 4 -30.28 27.92 17.21
CA SER A 4 -28.84 27.97 17.37
C SER A 4 -28.30 26.71 18.07
N VAL A 5 -29.08 26.12 18.98
CA VAL A 5 -28.74 24.85 19.64
C VAL A 5 -28.84 23.67 18.65
N GLN A 6 -29.81 23.70 17.73
CA GLN A 6 -29.92 22.69 16.67
C GLN A 6 -28.74 22.71 15.69
N TYR A 7 -28.20 23.87 15.32
CA TYR A 7 -27.03 23.98 14.46
C TYR A 7 -25.77 23.41 15.11
N ILE A 8 -25.53 23.65 16.38
CA ILE A 8 -24.41 23.07 17.13
C ILE A 8 -24.59 21.55 17.28
N TYR A 9 -25.82 21.08 17.49
CA TYR A 9 -26.14 19.65 17.60
C TYR A 9 -25.90 18.89 16.28
N TRP A 10 -26.22 19.51 15.13
CA TRP A 10 -25.99 18.95 13.81
C TRP A 10 -24.49 18.79 13.47
N ILE A 11 -23.67 19.74 13.88
CA ILE A 11 -22.20 19.67 13.72
C ILE A 11 -21.59 18.55 14.58
N GLN A 12 -22.22 18.21 15.69
CA GLN A 12 -21.75 17.15 16.59
C GLN A 12 -22.14 15.73 16.17
N HIS A 13 -23.18 15.54 15.36
CA HIS A 13 -23.67 14.24 14.94
C HIS A 13 -23.27 13.82 13.52
N GLY A 14 -22.63 14.67 12.75
CA GLY A 14 -22.09 14.31 11.45
C GLY A 14 -20.78 13.52 11.61
N VAL A 15 -20.69 12.31 11.06
CA VAL A 15 -19.40 11.65 10.85
C VAL A 15 -18.64 12.50 9.84
N PRO A 16 -17.63 13.28 10.25
CA PRO A 16 -17.01 14.25 9.34
C PRO A 16 -16.22 13.57 8.22
N LEU A 17 -15.83 12.31 8.42
CA LEU A 17 -15.05 11.52 7.46
C LEU A 17 -15.55 10.07 7.45
N GLY A 18 -15.87 9.55 6.28
CA GLY A 18 -16.44 8.21 6.11
C GLY A 18 -15.42 7.06 6.16
N TYR A 19 -15.93 5.83 6.09
CA TYR A 19 -15.11 4.61 6.02
C TYR A 19 -14.15 4.60 4.82
N LEU A 20 -14.46 5.30 3.74
CA LEU A 20 -13.63 5.37 2.53
C LEU A 20 -12.28 6.03 2.80
N ILE A 21 -12.20 6.96 3.76
CA ILE A 21 -10.93 7.57 4.17
C ILE A 21 -10.03 6.55 4.87
N GLY A 22 -10.59 5.61 5.65
CA GLY A 22 -9.83 4.51 6.21
C GLY A 22 -9.20 3.62 5.13
N TRP A 23 -9.95 3.29 4.09
CA TRP A 23 -9.45 2.59 2.91
C TRP A 23 -8.38 3.38 2.18
N TYR A 24 -8.60 4.67 1.95
CA TYR A 24 -7.65 5.60 1.36
C TYR A 24 -6.29 5.57 2.09
N LEU A 25 -6.30 5.73 3.40
CA LEU A 25 -5.10 5.71 4.23
C LEU A 25 -4.37 4.37 4.16
N TRP A 26 -5.13 3.26 4.21
CA TRP A 26 -4.57 1.92 4.11
C TRP A 26 -3.97 1.65 2.73
N LEU A 27 -4.64 2.04 1.64
CA LEU A 27 -4.16 1.82 0.27
C LEU A 27 -2.88 2.60 -0.03
N ILE A 28 -2.75 3.84 0.46
CA ILE A 28 -1.48 4.58 0.34
C ILE A 28 -0.39 3.84 1.12
N SER A 29 -0.65 3.42 2.37
CA SER A 29 0.32 2.66 3.15
C SER A 29 0.74 1.39 2.44
N LEU A 30 -0.21 0.67 1.84
CA LEU A 30 0.03 -0.53 1.05
C LEU A 30 0.92 -0.25 -0.16
N ALA A 31 0.62 0.80 -0.92
CA ALA A 31 1.39 1.19 -2.10
C ALA A 31 2.84 1.53 -1.74
N GLU A 32 3.01 2.45 -0.78
CA GLU A 32 4.34 2.90 -0.38
C GLU A 32 5.16 1.75 0.24
N GLY A 33 4.55 0.94 1.10
CA GLY A 33 5.19 -0.22 1.70
C GLY A 33 5.57 -1.28 0.67
N THR A 34 4.72 -1.52 -0.33
CA THR A 34 5.01 -2.46 -1.44
C THR A 34 6.24 -2.02 -2.22
N HIS A 35 6.32 -0.73 -2.57
CA HIS A 35 7.47 -0.18 -3.29
C HIS A 35 8.76 -0.27 -2.46
N ILE A 36 8.70 0.11 -1.17
CA ILE A 36 9.85 0.03 -0.26
C ILE A 36 10.37 -1.41 -0.16
N VAL A 37 9.48 -2.38 0.10
CA VAL A 37 9.88 -3.78 0.28
C VAL A 37 10.46 -4.36 -1.01
N ALA A 38 9.83 -4.13 -2.16
CA ALA A 38 10.32 -4.63 -3.45
C ALA A 38 11.70 -4.05 -3.78
N HIS A 39 11.85 -2.74 -3.63
CA HIS A 39 13.09 -2.05 -4.01
C HIS A 39 14.25 -2.38 -3.05
N LEU A 40 14.01 -2.38 -1.73
CA LEU A 40 15.03 -2.77 -0.76
C LEU A 40 15.44 -4.24 -0.90
N SER A 41 14.50 -5.13 -1.25
CA SER A 41 14.82 -6.54 -1.52
C SER A 41 15.72 -6.66 -2.73
N TRP A 42 15.45 -5.94 -3.82
CA TRP A 42 16.33 -5.92 -4.97
C TRP A 42 17.72 -5.36 -4.65
N LEU A 43 17.81 -4.25 -3.89
CA LEU A 43 19.09 -3.68 -3.46
C LEU A 43 19.91 -4.65 -2.59
N TYR A 44 19.23 -5.42 -1.72
CA TYR A 44 19.88 -6.38 -0.81
C TYR A 44 20.39 -7.61 -1.54
N TYR A 45 19.54 -8.26 -2.34
CA TYR A 45 19.90 -9.50 -3.03
C TYR A 45 20.74 -9.27 -4.27
N ARG A 46 20.65 -8.12 -4.92
CA ARG A 46 21.37 -7.71 -6.15
C ARG A 46 21.33 -8.76 -7.27
N SER A 47 20.30 -9.59 -7.31
CA SER A 47 20.12 -10.64 -8.31
C SER A 47 19.12 -10.17 -9.38
N GLU A 48 19.43 -10.43 -10.64
CA GLU A 48 18.51 -10.20 -11.76
C GLU A 48 17.21 -11.01 -11.63
N ASP A 49 17.21 -12.07 -10.81
CA ASP A 49 16.00 -12.85 -10.52
C ASP A 49 14.93 -11.99 -9.82
N TYR A 50 15.32 -11.00 -8.99
CA TYR A 50 14.39 -10.10 -8.29
C TYR A 50 13.87 -8.95 -9.16
N ARG A 51 14.40 -8.75 -10.36
CA ARG A 51 13.98 -7.67 -11.25
C ARG A 51 12.50 -7.73 -11.65
N PRO A 52 11.90 -8.89 -11.97
CA PRO A 52 10.47 -8.99 -12.21
C PRO A 52 9.62 -8.51 -11.02
N LEU A 53 10.08 -8.79 -9.80
CA LEU A 53 9.39 -8.34 -8.57
C LEU A 53 9.55 -6.84 -8.34
N GLU A 54 10.70 -6.27 -8.66
CA GLU A 54 10.91 -4.82 -8.64
C GLU A 54 9.96 -4.11 -9.62
N LYS A 55 9.81 -4.65 -10.85
CA LYS A 55 8.83 -4.16 -11.84
C LYS A 55 7.41 -4.19 -11.29
N VAL A 56 7.00 -5.30 -10.68
CA VAL A 56 5.69 -5.44 -10.03
C VAL A 56 5.56 -4.46 -8.88
N GLY A 57 6.55 -4.41 -7.98
CA GLY A 57 6.55 -3.59 -6.78
C GLY A 57 6.74 -2.09 -7.02
N THR A 58 7.00 -1.67 -8.26
CA THR A 58 7.02 -0.25 -8.65
C THR A 58 5.76 0.13 -9.42
N PHE A 59 5.31 -0.71 -10.35
CA PHE A 59 4.18 -0.38 -11.20
C PHE A 59 2.82 -0.58 -10.51
N GLN A 60 2.67 -1.59 -9.64
CA GLN A 60 1.42 -1.78 -8.90
C GLN A 60 1.13 -0.66 -7.89
N PRO A 61 2.10 -0.17 -7.09
CA PRO A 61 1.93 1.04 -6.30
C PRO A 61 1.48 2.25 -7.12
N PHE A 62 2.01 2.44 -8.32
CA PHE A 62 1.52 3.49 -9.23
C PHE A 62 0.03 3.35 -9.53
N ILE A 63 -0.42 2.12 -9.87
CA ILE A 63 -1.85 1.85 -10.14
C ILE A 63 -2.70 2.10 -8.89
N ILE A 64 -2.24 1.63 -7.71
CA ILE A 64 -2.97 1.85 -6.45
C ILE A 64 -3.12 3.35 -6.21
N LEU A 65 -2.04 4.13 -6.29
CA LEU A 65 -2.09 5.57 -6.06
C LEU A 65 -2.95 6.31 -7.10
N ALA A 66 -3.05 5.81 -8.34
CA ALA A 66 -3.92 6.37 -9.36
C ALA A 66 -5.42 6.17 -9.04
N LEU A 67 -5.77 5.08 -8.32
CA LEU A 67 -7.14 4.78 -7.91
C LEU A 67 -7.52 5.38 -6.55
N VAL A 68 -6.55 5.65 -5.70
CA VAL A 68 -6.75 6.19 -4.35
C VAL A 68 -7.58 7.48 -4.31
N PRO A 69 -7.41 8.47 -5.21
CA PRO A 69 -8.23 9.68 -5.23
C PRO A 69 -9.72 9.42 -5.37
N LEU A 70 -10.14 8.30 -5.96
CA LEU A 70 -11.55 7.93 -6.10
C LEU A 70 -12.23 7.75 -4.72
N PHE A 71 -11.49 7.27 -3.71
CA PHE A 71 -12.00 7.13 -2.35
C PHE A 71 -12.26 8.48 -1.69
N LEU A 72 -11.38 9.46 -1.92
CA LEU A 72 -11.59 10.83 -1.46
C LEU A 72 -12.79 11.47 -2.16
N ILE A 73 -12.83 11.37 -3.49
CA ILE A 73 -13.91 11.96 -4.29
C ILE A 73 -15.26 11.36 -3.89
N ALA A 74 -15.33 10.05 -3.68
CA ALA A 74 -16.55 9.36 -3.28
C ALA A 74 -17.03 9.70 -1.85
N ASP A 75 -16.13 10.21 -0.98
CA ASP A 75 -16.46 10.63 0.39
C ASP A 75 -16.69 12.14 0.53
N LEU A 76 -16.41 12.92 -0.52
CA LEU A 76 -16.65 14.37 -0.53
C LEU A 76 -18.14 14.68 -0.64
N GLY A 77 -18.62 15.62 0.19
CA GLY A 77 -20.00 16.16 0.06
C GLY A 77 -20.25 16.86 -1.28
N HIS A 78 -19.20 17.39 -1.91
CA HIS A 78 -19.20 18.07 -3.20
C HIS A 78 -18.07 17.55 -4.11
N PRO A 79 -18.22 16.34 -4.66
CA PRO A 79 -17.18 15.68 -5.46
C PRO A 79 -16.76 16.49 -6.71
N GLU A 80 -17.67 17.29 -7.27
CA GLU A 80 -17.41 18.17 -8.40
C GLU A 80 -16.37 19.27 -8.11
N ARG A 81 -16.05 19.51 -6.84
CA ARG A 81 -15.07 20.53 -6.42
C ARG A 81 -13.69 19.96 -6.08
N PHE A 82 -13.46 18.66 -6.28
CA PHE A 82 -12.19 18.02 -5.87
C PHE A 82 -10.96 18.71 -6.48
N TYR A 83 -11.05 19.22 -7.72
CA TYR A 83 -9.96 19.88 -8.41
C TYR A 83 -9.48 21.16 -7.72
N THR A 84 -10.30 21.78 -6.85
CA THR A 84 -9.89 22.96 -6.09
C THR A 84 -8.72 22.69 -5.13
N MET A 85 -8.49 21.41 -4.77
CA MET A 85 -7.37 21.00 -3.92
C MET A 85 -6.01 21.27 -4.58
N PHE A 86 -5.93 21.38 -5.91
CA PHE A 86 -4.68 21.58 -6.63
C PHE A 86 -4.24 23.04 -6.70
N TYR A 87 -5.12 24.02 -6.54
CA TYR A 87 -4.77 25.43 -6.63
C TYR A 87 -5.11 26.26 -5.39
N ASN A 88 -5.98 25.75 -4.49
CA ASN A 88 -6.23 26.39 -3.20
C ASN A 88 -5.22 25.92 -2.16
N TRP A 89 -3.97 26.34 -2.32
CA TRP A 89 -2.90 25.96 -1.41
C TRP A 89 -2.98 26.70 -0.09
N HIS A 90 -2.95 25.95 1.01
CA HIS A 90 -2.85 26.46 2.35
C HIS A 90 -1.63 25.88 3.07
N TRP A 91 -0.63 26.68 3.35
CA TRP A 91 0.63 26.25 3.99
C TRP A 91 0.44 25.62 5.38
N THR A 92 -0.64 25.93 6.08
CA THR A 92 -0.95 25.39 7.40
C THR A 92 -1.78 24.12 7.36
N SER A 93 -2.24 23.69 6.17
CA SER A 93 -3.10 22.51 6.01
C SER A 93 -2.30 21.25 5.72
N PRO A 94 -2.25 20.25 6.61
CA PRO A 94 -1.61 18.97 6.33
C PRO A 94 -2.20 18.25 5.11
N VAL A 95 -3.50 18.42 4.85
CA VAL A 95 -4.17 17.80 3.70
C VAL A 95 -3.63 18.35 2.38
N ALA A 96 -3.34 19.67 2.31
CA ALA A 96 -2.78 20.27 1.11
C ALA A 96 -1.42 19.66 0.71
N TYR A 97 -0.55 19.37 1.68
CA TYR A 97 0.72 18.68 1.43
C TYR A 97 0.52 17.29 0.83
N GLY A 98 -0.53 16.57 1.26
CA GLY A 98 -0.82 15.22 0.78
C GLY A 98 -1.07 15.13 -0.71
N VAL A 99 -1.79 16.10 -1.27
CA VAL A 99 -2.07 16.16 -2.71
C VAL A 99 -0.76 16.16 -3.51
N TYR A 100 0.21 16.99 -3.10
CA TYR A 100 1.49 17.10 -3.79
C TYR A 100 2.40 15.89 -3.53
N ILE A 101 2.49 15.41 -2.28
CA ILE A 101 3.32 14.24 -1.94
C ILE A 101 2.86 13.03 -2.75
N ILE A 102 1.55 12.71 -2.74
CA ILE A 102 1.00 11.58 -3.49
C ILE A 102 1.21 11.77 -5.00
N THR A 103 1.02 12.99 -5.52
CA THR A 103 1.27 13.28 -6.94
C THR A 103 2.74 13.05 -7.30
N PHE A 104 3.69 13.49 -6.47
CA PHE A 104 5.12 13.24 -6.69
C PHE A 104 5.50 11.78 -6.55
N CYS A 105 4.89 11.03 -5.61
CA CYS A 105 5.01 9.57 -5.56
C CYS A 105 4.58 8.94 -6.89
N MET A 106 3.40 9.29 -7.38
CA MET A 106 2.87 8.77 -8.66
C MET A 106 3.80 9.07 -9.84
N ILE A 107 4.24 10.33 -9.96
CA ILE A 107 5.16 10.75 -11.03
C ILE A 107 6.48 9.97 -10.95
N SER A 108 7.05 9.85 -9.75
CA SER A 108 8.32 9.14 -9.55
C SER A 108 8.18 7.64 -9.86
N TYR A 109 7.06 7.00 -9.49
CA TYR A 109 6.79 5.61 -9.83
C TYR A 109 6.56 5.39 -11.33
N ALA A 110 5.86 6.31 -12.01
CA ALA A 110 5.66 6.26 -13.45
C ALA A 110 7.01 6.32 -14.19
N ILE A 111 7.88 7.27 -13.81
CA ILE A 111 9.20 7.44 -14.44
C ILE A 111 10.12 6.26 -14.11
N HIS A 112 10.14 5.80 -12.84
CA HIS A 112 10.92 4.62 -12.44
C HIS A 112 10.45 3.37 -13.19
N SER A 113 9.14 3.12 -13.25
CA SER A 113 8.57 2.02 -14.02
C SER A 113 8.95 2.09 -15.50
N TYR A 114 8.90 3.29 -16.10
CA TYR A 114 9.31 3.48 -17.47
C TYR A 114 10.77 3.00 -17.72
N TYR A 115 11.72 3.38 -16.86
CA TYR A 115 13.11 2.94 -17.00
C TYR A 115 13.28 1.44 -16.70
N LEU A 116 12.48 0.85 -15.81
CA LEU A 116 12.49 -0.58 -15.54
C LEU A 116 11.99 -1.42 -16.72
N PHE A 117 10.94 -0.97 -17.41
CA PHE A 117 10.35 -1.71 -18.54
C PHE A 117 11.05 -1.42 -19.87
N ARG A 118 11.66 -0.25 -20.03
CA ARG A 118 12.18 0.24 -21.31
C ARG A 118 13.11 -0.74 -22.04
N PRO A 119 14.09 -1.43 -21.42
CA PRO A 119 14.95 -2.37 -22.12
C PRO A 119 14.16 -3.51 -22.78
N GLU A 120 13.22 -4.08 -22.03
CA GLU A 120 12.38 -5.18 -22.53
C GLU A 120 11.38 -4.71 -23.60
N LEU A 121 10.87 -3.48 -23.47
CA LEU A 121 10.00 -2.87 -24.48
C LEU A 121 10.74 -2.67 -25.80
N ILE A 122 12.01 -2.24 -25.78
CA ILE A 122 12.84 -2.07 -26.98
C ILE A 122 13.03 -3.42 -27.68
N ILE A 123 13.40 -4.46 -26.94
CA ILE A 123 13.64 -5.80 -27.48
C ILE A 123 12.36 -6.35 -28.12
N ARG A 124 11.25 -6.34 -27.39
CA ARG A 124 9.96 -6.87 -27.87
C ARG A 124 9.37 -6.03 -29.02
N ALA A 125 9.63 -4.71 -29.06
CA ALA A 125 9.21 -3.86 -30.17
C ALA A 125 9.93 -4.23 -31.49
N ARG A 126 11.17 -4.77 -31.40
CA ARG A 126 11.97 -5.25 -32.56
C ARG A 126 11.55 -6.65 -32.98
N GLN A 127 11.30 -7.57 -32.03
CA GLN A 127 10.92 -8.94 -32.31
C GLN A 127 9.56 -9.07 -33.04
N GLY A 128 8.74 -8.02 -33.01
CA GLY A 128 7.38 -8.06 -33.56
C GLY A 128 6.39 -8.74 -32.62
N GLY A 129 5.18 -8.96 -33.08
CA GLY A 129 4.11 -9.61 -32.30
C GLY A 129 2.91 -8.70 -32.05
N ALA A 130 1.88 -9.24 -31.41
CA ALA A 130 0.57 -8.57 -31.23
C ALA A 130 0.65 -7.20 -30.55
N TRP A 131 1.60 -7.00 -29.62
CA TRP A 131 1.75 -5.78 -28.85
C TRP A 131 2.89 -4.86 -29.31
N SER A 132 3.60 -5.20 -30.39
CA SER A 132 4.76 -4.43 -30.89
C SER A 132 4.41 -2.98 -31.23
N GLY A 133 3.23 -2.72 -31.76
CA GLY A 133 2.74 -1.35 -32.01
C GLY A 133 2.58 -0.54 -30.73
N LEU A 134 2.01 -1.14 -29.68
CA LEU A 134 1.90 -0.51 -28.37
C LEU A 134 3.29 -0.24 -27.74
N TYR A 135 4.21 -1.19 -27.85
CA TYR A 135 5.55 -1.02 -27.30
C TYR A 135 6.30 0.12 -27.99
N ARG A 136 6.15 0.27 -29.33
CA ARG A 136 6.69 1.41 -30.06
C ARG A 136 6.09 2.75 -29.62
N LEU A 137 4.78 2.78 -29.35
CA LEU A 137 4.09 3.96 -28.83
C LEU A 137 4.60 4.37 -27.43
N LEU A 138 4.91 3.39 -26.58
CA LEU A 138 5.44 3.61 -25.23
C LEU A 138 6.93 4.01 -25.22
N LEU A 139 7.61 3.95 -26.38
CA LEU A 139 9.02 4.31 -26.54
C LEU A 139 9.14 5.66 -27.26
N PRO A 140 9.14 6.81 -26.56
CA PRO A 140 9.34 8.10 -27.20
C PRO A 140 10.78 8.20 -27.73
N GLY A 141 10.92 8.52 -29.02
CA GLY A 141 12.20 8.73 -29.69
C GLY A 141 12.69 7.53 -30.52
N LYS A 142 13.91 7.65 -31.05
CA LYS A 142 14.56 6.57 -31.82
C LYS A 142 14.83 5.39 -30.90
N THR A 143 14.46 4.19 -31.36
CA THR A 143 14.86 2.93 -30.71
C THR A 143 16.39 2.85 -30.69
N GLU A 144 16.95 2.74 -29.50
CA GLU A 144 18.40 2.58 -29.35
C GLU A 144 18.84 1.27 -30.01
N ASP A 145 19.85 1.33 -30.89
CA ASP A 145 20.47 0.15 -31.45
C ASP A 145 21.48 -0.44 -30.45
N GLY A 146 21.57 -1.75 -30.38
CA GLY A 146 22.46 -2.47 -29.48
C GLY A 146 21.85 -3.73 -28.91
N ASP A 147 22.66 -4.53 -28.28
CA ASP A 147 22.25 -5.71 -27.52
C ASP A 147 21.57 -5.29 -26.21
N ARG A 148 20.79 -6.22 -25.61
CA ARG A 148 20.09 -6.03 -24.34
C ARG A 148 21.02 -5.50 -23.25
N ASN A 149 22.22 -6.06 -23.14
CA ASN A 149 23.18 -5.68 -22.11
C ASN A 149 23.72 -4.25 -22.30
N GLU A 150 23.91 -3.81 -23.53
CA GLU A 150 24.33 -2.45 -23.85
C GLU A 150 23.22 -1.44 -23.51
N ILE A 151 21.97 -1.75 -23.88
CA ILE A 151 20.80 -0.94 -23.58
C ILE A 151 20.64 -0.81 -22.06
N LEU A 152 20.75 -1.93 -21.33
CA LEU A 152 20.72 -1.94 -19.87
C LEU A 152 21.85 -1.10 -19.28
N ALA A 153 23.08 -1.22 -19.76
CA ALA A 153 24.23 -0.50 -19.24
C ALA A 153 24.05 1.02 -19.38
N ARG A 154 23.55 1.49 -20.56
CA ARG A 154 23.29 2.91 -20.82
C ARG A 154 22.20 3.50 -19.91
N GLN A 155 21.22 2.67 -19.54
CA GLN A 155 20.06 3.12 -18.75
C GLN A 155 20.24 2.96 -17.25
N ARG A 156 21.11 2.06 -16.77
CA ARG A 156 21.32 1.75 -15.34
C ARG A 156 21.53 2.98 -14.46
N ARG A 157 22.20 4.02 -14.96
CA ARG A 157 22.42 5.25 -14.17
C ARG A 157 21.12 6.01 -13.94
N ARG A 158 20.29 6.15 -14.98
CA ARG A 158 18.99 6.87 -14.88
C ARG A 158 17.99 6.08 -14.05
N GLU A 159 17.92 4.78 -14.27
CA GLU A 159 17.07 3.87 -13.51
C GLU A 159 17.41 3.95 -12.01
N ARG A 160 18.69 3.83 -11.63
CA ARG A 160 19.11 3.93 -10.21
C ARG A 160 18.81 5.29 -9.61
N ALA A 161 18.95 6.37 -10.36
CA ALA A 161 18.60 7.70 -9.88
C ALA A 161 17.10 7.80 -9.56
N TRP A 162 16.24 7.35 -10.48
CA TRP A 162 14.79 7.36 -10.26
C TRP A 162 14.33 6.34 -9.21
N ALA A 163 14.99 5.21 -9.10
CA ALA A 163 14.78 4.26 -8.01
C ALA A 163 15.05 4.90 -6.64
N GLY A 164 16.14 5.65 -6.50
CA GLY A 164 16.42 6.39 -5.26
C GLY A 164 15.40 7.48 -4.98
N VAL A 165 14.99 8.24 -6.01
CA VAL A 165 13.95 9.28 -5.89
C VAL A 165 12.61 8.66 -5.47
N SER A 166 12.17 7.62 -6.15
CA SER A 166 10.89 6.96 -5.84
C SER A 166 10.90 6.34 -4.43
N LEU A 167 12.01 5.74 -4.01
CA LEU A 167 12.17 5.23 -2.66
C LEU A 167 12.07 6.33 -1.59
N ALA A 168 12.72 7.48 -1.83
CA ALA A 168 12.63 8.63 -0.93
C ALA A 168 11.19 9.14 -0.79
N PHE A 169 10.47 9.24 -1.91
CA PHE A 169 9.06 9.63 -1.89
C PHE A 169 8.18 8.60 -1.20
N SER A 170 8.46 7.29 -1.31
CA SER A 170 7.72 6.25 -0.57
C SER A 170 7.85 6.43 0.94
N PHE A 171 9.05 6.66 1.44
CA PHE A 171 9.24 6.95 2.87
C PHE A 171 8.51 8.24 3.26
N LEU A 172 8.60 9.29 2.43
CA LEU A 172 7.89 10.54 2.68
C LEU A 172 6.37 10.34 2.72
N GLY A 173 5.82 9.50 1.83
CA GLY A 173 4.40 9.15 1.80
C GLY A 173 3.93 8.47 3.10
N LEU A 174 4.67 7.47 3.60
CA LEU A 174 4.36 6.83 4.88
C LEU A 174 4.44 7.79 6.08
N ILE A 175 5.51 8.59 6.14
CA ILE A 175 5.71 9.61 7.19
C ILE A 175 4.57 10.63 7.14
N TYR A 176 4.20 11.07 5.93
CA TYR A 176 3.10 12.02 5.72
C TYR A 176 1.78 11.51 6.30
N LEU A 177 1.40 10.26 6.07
CA LEU A 177 0.17 9.70 6.62
C LEU A 177 0.12 9.78 8.15
N GLY A 178 1.22 9.46 8.80
CA GLY A 178 1.33 9.59 10.25
C GLY A 178 1.24 11.04 10.74
N ILE A 179 1.90 11.97 10.04
CA ILE A 179 1.83 13.41 10.33
C ILE A 179 0.42 13.94 10.09
N LEU A 180 -0.23 13.54 8.99
CA LEU A 180 -1.60 13.93 8.67
C LEU A 180 -2.53 13.59 9.83
N LEU A 181 -2.54 12.34 10.27
CA LEU A 181 -3.41 11.92 11.37
C LEU A 181 -3.03 12.59 12.69
N SER A 182 -1.75 12.67 13.01
CA SER A 182 -1.28 13.28 14.26
C SER A 182 -1.53 14.80 14.36
N SER A 183 -1.82 15.45 13.24
CA SER A 183 -2.16 16.89 13.20
C SER A 183 -3.56 17.20 13.74
N PHE A 184 -4.45 16.21 13.80
CA PHE A 184 -5.81 16.37 14.35
C PHE A 184 -5.82 16.35 15.87
N LYS A 185 -5.42 17.47 16.49
CA LYS A 185 -5.27 17.59 17.96
C LYS A 185 -6.57 17.39 18.74
N GLY A 186 -7.72 17.63 18.11
CA GLY A 186 -9.04 17.38 18.70
C GLY A 186 -9.44 15.88 18.82
N ARG A 187 -8.59 14.97 18.38
CA ARG A 187 -8.82 13.51 18.42
C ARG A 187 -7.72 12.83 19.20
N VAL A 188 -8.01 12.37 20.41
CA VAL A 188 -7.03 11.79 21.35
C VAL A 188 -6.20 10.67 20.70
N MET A 189 -6.89 9.78 19.99
CA MET A 189 -6.24 8.62 19.36
C MET A 189 -5.30 9.02 18.22
N TRP A 190 -5.63 10.07 17.48
CA TRP A 190 -4.82 10.48 16.33
C TRP A 190 -3.66 11.39 16.73
N SER A 191 -3.82 12.21 17.77
CA SER A 191 -2.84 13.22 18.18
C SER A 191 -1.57 12.64 18.83
N SER A 192 -1.04 11.56 18.25
CA SER A 192 0.15 10.85 18.73
C SER A 192 1.19 10.74 17.62
N SER A 193 2.47 11.02 17.93
CA SER A 193 3.58 10.78 17.01
C SER A 193 3.77 9.31 16.64
N MET A 194 3.17 8.39 17.42
CA MET A 194 3.15 6.96 17.10
C MET A 194 2.44 6.66 15.78
N MET A 195 1.61 7.55 15.26
CA MET A 195 0.95 7.37 13.97
C MET A 195 1.97 7.14 12.84
N VAL A 196 3.11 7.82 12.86
CA VAL A 196 4.17 7.62 11.84
C VAL A 196 4.69 6.18 11.85
N PHE A 197 4.94 5.63 13.04
CA PHE A 197 5.41 4.25 13.21
C PHE A 197 4.33 3.23 12.86
N ILE A 198 3.07 3.51 13.18
CA ILE A 198 1.93 2.63 12.84
C ILE A 198 1.77 2.53 11.33
N PHE A 199 1.73 3.67 10.61
CA PHE A 199 1.63 3.65 9.15
C PHE A 199 2.86 3.01 8.50
N GLY A 200 4.05 3.23 9.03
CA GLY A 200 5.28 2.56 8.59
C GLY A 200 5.19 1.04 8.74
N ALA A 201 4.82 0.55 9.93
CA ALA A 201 4.70 -0.87 10.21
C ALA A 201 3.60 -1.54 9.37
N VAL A 202 2.43 -0.90 9.26
CA VAL A 202 1.32 -1.34 8.41
C VAL A 202 1.73 -1.39 6.95
N GLY A 203 2.42 -0.36 6.45
CA GLY A 203 2.90 -0.31 5.07
C GLY A 203 3.86 -1.46 4.74
N ILE A 204 4.89 -1.68 5.55
CA ILE A 204 5.87 -2.75 5.33
C ILE A 204 5.22 -4.13 5.45
N THR A 205 4.35 -4.35 6.44
CA THR A 205 3.62 -5.62 6.60
C THR A 205 2.68 -5.85 5.43
N GLY A 206 1.84 -4.87 5.08
CA GLY A 206 0.91 -4.95 3.96
C GLY A 206 1.65 -5.12 2.63
N GLY A 207 2.71 -4.36 2.39
CA GLY A 207 3.53 -4.44 1.19
C GLY A 207 4.18 -5.81 0.99
N SER A 208 4.74 -6.39 2.07
CA SER A 208 5.30 -7.74 2.04
C SER A 208 4.24 -8.79 1.70
N ALA A 209 3.07 -8.70 2.34
CA ALA A 209 1.95 -9.58 2.09
C ALA A 209 1.41 -9.44 0.65
N PHE A 210 1.30 -8.22 0.15
CA PHE A 210 0.83 -7.95 -1.20
C PHE A 210 1.78 -8.51 -2.26
N LEU A 211 3.09 -8.36 -2.09
CA LEU A 211 4.11 -8.95 -2.98
C LEU A 211 4.04 -10.48 -3.00
N ILE A 212 3.79 -11.14 -1.87
CA ILE A 212 3.56 -12.58 -1.81
C ILE A 212 2.36 -12.98 -2.69
N LEU A 213 1.23 -12.28 -2.55
CA LEU A 213 0.03 -12.55 -3.37
C LEU A 213 0.27 -12.32 -4.85
N LEU A 214 0.90 -11.21 -5.22
CA LEU A 214 1.20 -10.90 -6.62
C LEU A 214 2.17 -11.91 -7.22
N SER A 215 3.17 -12.38 -6.46
CA SER A 215 4.11 -13.41 -6.89
C SER A 215 3.40 -14.75 -7.14
N ASN A 216 2.46 -15.14 -6.25
CA ASN A 216 1.68 -16.35 -6.43
C ASN A 216 0.70 -16.26 -7.59
N LEU A 217 0.04 -15.12 -7.75
CA LEU A 217 -0.88 -14.89 -8.87
C LEU A 217 -0.16 -14.92 -10.22
N LYS A 218 1.05 -14.34 -10.29
CA LYS A 218 1.92 -14.44 -11.45
C LYS A 218 2.09 -15.89 -11.91
N ASN A 219 2.32 -16.79 -10.99
CA ASN A 219 2.63 -18.19 -11.31
C ASN A 219 1.41 -19.02 -11.70
N LEU A 220 0.22 -18.66 -11.19
CA LEU A 220 -1.03 -19.23 -11.68
C LEU A 220 -1.30 -18.85 -13.16
N LEU A 221 -0.72 -17.73 -13.61
CA LEU A 221 -0.90 -17.24 -14.98
C LEU A 221 0.17 -17.76 -15.95
N SER A 222 1.39 -18.00 -15.47
CA SER A 222 2.47 -18.60 -16.24
C SER A 222 2.26 -20.12 -16.26
N LYS A 223 1.78 -20.66 -17.39
CA LYS A 223 1.60 -22.12 -17.60
C LYS A 223 2.91 -22.90 -17.75
N THR A 224 4.05 -22.35 -17.36
CA THR A 224 5.37 -22.98 -17.50
C THR A 224 5.61 -23.97 -16.38
N ALA A 225 5.92 -25.21 -16.79
CA ALA A 225 6.18 -26.37 -15.98
C ALA A 225 7.32 -26.20 -14.96
N ASP A 226 7.36 -27.07 -13.98
CA ASP A 226 8.25 -27.32 -12.83
C ASP A 226 9.60 -26.56 -12.70
N GLU A 227 10.32 -26.19 -13.75
CA GLU A 227 11.56 -25.43 -13.66
C GLU A 227 11.35 -23.96 -13.27
N ALA A 228 10.21 -23.35 -13.60
CA ALA A 228 9.86 -21.99 -13.21
C ALA A 228 9.49 -21.84 -11.73
N LEU A 229 9.29 -22.95 -11.01
CA LEU A 229 8.89 -22.93 -9.59
C LEU A 229 10.04 -22.63 -8.63
N ARG A 230 11.30 -22.92 -9.00
CA ARG A 230 12.47 -22.74 -8.11
C ARG A 230 12.75 -21.29 -7.71
N PRO A 231 12.78 -20.31 -8.65
CA PRO A 231 12.95 -18.90 -8.29
C PRO A 231 11.81 -18.39 -7.39
N GLN A 232 10.60 -18.83 -7.65
CA GLN A 232 9.40 -18.45 -6.91
C GLN A 232 9.41 -18.91 -5.46
N GLN A 233 9.78 -20.15 -5.18
CA GLN A 233 9.86 -20.65 -3.80
C GLN A 233 10.85 -19.82 -2.99
N ARG A 234 11.94 -19.36 -3.61
CA ARG A 234 12.90 -18.46 -2.99
C ARG A 234 12.26 -17.10 -2.64
N TYR A 235 11.53 -16.47 -3.57
CA TYR A 235 10.84 -15.21 -3.31
C TYR A 235 9.83 -15.33 -2.18
N LEU A 236 9.02 -16.41 -2.17
CA LEU A 236 8.06 -16.66 -1.10
C LEU A 236 8.76 -16.83 0.25
N ALA A 237 9.88 -17.56 0.28
CA ALA A 237 10.67 -17.74 1.48
C ALA A 237 11.18 -16.39 2.01
N ASP A 238 11.75 -15.56 1.14
CA ASP A 238 12.37 -14.29 1.51
C ASP A 238 11.32 -13.24 1.94
N PHE A 239 10.27 -13.06 1.15
CA PHE A 239 9.16 -12.16 1.55
C PHE A 239 8.41 -12.67 2.77
N GLY A 240 8.30 -13.97 2.97
CA GLY A 240 7.77 -14.57 4.19
C GLY A 240 8.62 -14.27 5.42
N VAL A 241 9.95 -14.12 5.27
CA VAL A 241 10.84 -13.65 6.35
C VAL A 241 10.58 -12.18 6.66
N ILE A 242 10.50 -11.33 5.63
CA ILE A 242 10.20 -9.90 5.80
C ILE A 242 8.83 -9.74 6.47
N LEU A 243 7.81 -10.46 6.00
CA LEU A 243 6.47 -10.45 6.59
C LEU A 243 6.50 -10.85 8.06
N LYS A 244 7.21 -11.93 8.41
CA LYS A 244 7.33 -12.39 9.80
C LYS A 244 7.89 -11.31 10.73
N TYR A 245 8.97 -10.66 10.35
CA TYR A 245 9.60 -9.64 11.20
C TYR A 245 8.81 -8.32 11.19
N SER A 246 8.16 -7.97 10.08
CA SER A 246 7.28 -6.80 10.05
C SER A 246 6.03 -6.97 10.92
N LEU A 247 5.48 -8.19 11.00
CA LEU A 247 4.37 -8.52 11.93
C LEU A 247 4.80 -8.34 13.39
N LEU A 248 6.01 -8.79 13.76
CA LEU A 248 6.56 -8.55 15.11
C LEU A 248 6.74 -7.05 15.39
N ALA A 249 7.33 -6.33 14.43
CA ALA A 249 7.49 -4.88 14.55
C ALA A 249 6.13 -4.18 14.68
N GLN A 250 5.14 -4.58 13.90
CA GLN A 250 3.79 -4.04 13.97
C GLN A 250 3.14 -4.33 15.33
N ALA A 251 3.28 -5.55 15.85
CA ALA A 251 2.78 -5.91 17.18
C ALA A 251 3.45 -5.05 18.29
N ALA A 252 4.77 -4.86 18.21
CA ALA A 252 5.51 -4.01 19.15
C ALA A 252 5.06 -2.55 19.08
N VAL A 253 4.88 -1.99 17.88
CA VAL A 253 4.39 -0.62 17.68
C VAL A 253 2.99 -0.44 18.26
N TRP A 254 2.08 -1.40 18.03
CA TRP A 254 0.74 -1.37 18.61
C TRP A 254 0.77 -1.49 20.14
N PHE A 255 1.60 -2.37 20.67
CA PHE A 255 1.78 -2.49 22.13
C PHE A 255 2.23 -1.18 22.76
N VAL A 256 3.29 -0.57 22.22
CA VAL A 256 3.79 0.73 22.71
C VAL A 256 2.71 1.81 22.59
N TYR A 257 1.97 1.85 21.49
CA TYR A 257 0.89 2.82 21.31
C TYR A 257 -0.21 2.67 22.35
N LEU A 258 -0.66 1.44 22.64
CA LEU A 258 -1.68 1.18 23.66
C LEU A 258 -1.19 1.54 25.07
N VAL A 259 0.07 1.23 25.38
CA VAL A 259 0.70 1.64 26.65
C VAL A 259 0.73 3.15 26.75
N LEU A 260 1.17 3.87 25.74
CA LEU A 260 1.22 5.34 25.74
C LEU A 260 -0.16 5.97 25.93
N LEU A 261 -1.21 5.39 25.35
CA LEU A 261 -2.59 5.85 25.56
C LEU A 261 -3.00 5.84 27.04
N GLN A 262 -2.53 4.85 27.83
CA GLN A 262 -2.85 4.78 29.26
C GLN A 262 -2.30 5.97 30.05
N TYR A 263 -1.21 6.59 29.56
CA TYR A 263 -0.57 7.74 30.21
C TYR A 263 -1.03 9.10 29.67
N THR A 264 -1.88 9.12 28.63
CA THR A 264 -2.36 10.36 27.98
C THR A 264 -3.60 10.96 28.68
N GLY A 265 -3.81 10.66 29.95
CA GLY A 265 -4.95 11.16 30.73
C GLY A 265 -6.24 10.38 30.50
N THR A 266 -7.38 10.94 30.92
CA THR A 266 -8.68 10.25 30.87
C THR A 266 -9.09 9.87 29.46
N GLY A 267 -8.88 10.76 28.47
CA GLY A 267 -9.23 10.48 27.08
C GLY A 267 -8.40 9.32 26.49
N GLY A 268 -7.10 9.24 26.83
CA GLY A 268 -6.26 8.14 26.39
C GLY A 268 -6.65 6.80 27.00
N ARG A 269 -7.00 6.77 28.29
CA ARG A 269 -7.50 5.55 28.95
C ARG A 269 -8.80 5.06 28.30
N LEU A 270 -9.72 5.97 28.01
CA LEU A 270 -10.96 5.63 27.29
C LEU A 270 -10.66 5.10 25.88
N ALA A 271 -9.69 5.71 25.17
CA ALA A 271 -9.28 5.23 23.85
C ALA A 271 -8.66 3.83 23.90
N SER A 272 -7.85 3.53 24.92
CA SER A 272 -7.33 2.18 25.13
C SER A 272 -8.44 1.19 25.47
N TYR A 273 -9.36 1.56 26.36
CA TYR A 273 -10.53 0.74 26.70
C TYR A 273 -11.37 0.39 25.46
N LEU A 274 -11.53 1.32 24.50
CA LEU A 274 -12.26 1.09 23.26
C LEU A 274 -11.80 -0.19 22.55
N PHE A 275 -10.50 -0.45 22.54
CA PHE A 275 -9.91 -1.62 21.89
C PHE A 275 -9.84 -2.85 22.78
N MET A 276 -9.56 -2.66 24.08
CA MET A 276 -9.31 -3.79 24.96
C MET A 276 -10.60 -4.49 25.39
N GLU A 277 -11.63 -3.72 25.78
CA GLU A 277 -12.87 -4.21 26.38
C GLU A 277 -14.13 -3.54 25.79
N GLY A 278 -13.95 -2.43 25.06
CA GLY A 278 -15.03 -1.59 24.55
C GLY A 278 -15.65 -2.09 23.25
N PRO A 279 -16.46 -1.26 22.58
CA PRO A 279 -17.25 -1.65 21.41
C PRO A 279 -16.42 -2.06 20.18
N ARG A 280 -15.10 -1.81 20.18
CA ARG A 280 -14.17 -2.26 19.11
C ARG A 280 -13.28 -3.42 19.52
N SER A 281 -13.51 -4.03 20.68
CA SER A 281 -12.68 -5.12 21.19
C SER A 281 -12.70 -6.35 20.26
N PHE A 282 -13.86 -6.71 19.72
CA PHE A 282 -13.96 -7.81 18.76
C PHE A 282 -13.12 -7.54 17.49
N GLN A 283 -13.24 -6.35 16.88
CA GLN A 283 -12.47 -5.98 15.70
C GLN A 283 -10.97 -5.95 15.98
N PHE A 284 -10.59 -5.51 17.18
CA PHE A 284 -9.19 -5.46 17.58
C PHE A 284 -8.64 -6.86 17.86
N TRP A 285 -9.25 -7.63 18.76
CA TRP A 285 -8.71 -8.93 19.16
C TRP A 285 -8.84 -10.00 18.08
N PHE A 286 -9.99 -10.07 17.40
CA PHE A 286 -10.21 -11.10 16.39
C PHE A 286 -9.56 -10.73 15.05
N TRP A 287 -9.98 -9.61 14.43
CA TRP A 287 -9.50 -9.30 13.09
C TRP A 287 -8.06 -8.77 13.04
N GLN A 288 -7.68 -7.91 13.97
CA GLN A 288 -6.36 -7.31 13.93
C GLN A 288 -5.30 -8.17 14.62
N VAL A 289 -5.58 -8.72 15.82
CA VAL A 289 -4.59 -9.49 16.59
C VAL A 289 -4.59 -10.96 16.16
N ALA A 290 -5.71 -11.69 16.28
CA ALA A 290 -5.73 -13.12 16.00
C ALA A 290 -5.54 -13.41 14.50
N VAL A 291 -6.35 -12.83 13.63
CA VAL A 291 -6.30 -13.04 12.18
C VAL A 291 -5.13 -12.28 11.54
N GLY A 292 -4.92 -11.02 11.91
CA GLY A 292 -4.00 -10.13 11.21
C GLY A 292 -2.55 -10.17 11.67
N LEU A 293 -2.28 -10.57 12.92
CA LEU A 293 -0.92 -10.66 13.47
C LEU A 293 -0.54 -12.10 13.80
N ALA A 294 -1.31 -12.79 14.65
CA ALA A 294 -0.92 -14.10 15.17
C ALA A 294 -0.96 -15.18 14.09
N LEU A 295 -2.06 -15.29 13.34
CA LEU A 295 -2.20 -16.31 12.29
C LEU A 295 -1.11 -16.20 11.22
N PRO A 296 -0.88 -15.05 10.55
CA PRO A 296 0.16 -14.96 9.54
C PRO A 296 1.56 -15.13 10.13
N PHE A 297 1.81 -14.70 11.36
CA PHE A 297 3.07 -14.95 12.05
C PHE A 297 3.34 -16.45 12.21
N LEU A 298 2.38 -17.21 12.71
CA LEU A 298 2.48 -18.67 12.87
C LEU A 298 2.69 -19.38 11.54
N LEU A 299 1.96 -18.98 10.49
CA LEU A 299 2.08 -19.55 9.14
C LEU A 299 3.44 -19.24 8.49
N THR A 300 4.07 -18.13 8.85
CA THR A 300 5.39 -17.74 8.32
C THR A 300 6.57 -18.14 9.22
N LEU A 301 6.31 -18.73 10.39
CA LEU A 301 7.34 -19.06 11.36
C LEU A 301 8.37 -20.06 10.80
N TYR A 302 7.87 -21.14 10.21
CA TYR A 302 8.71 -22.22 9.69
C TYR A 302 8.93 -22.08 8.18
N ARG A 303 10.17 -22.31 7.74
CA ARG A 303 10.55 -22.22 6.31
C ARG A 303 9.68 -23.12 5.42
N GLY A 304 9.47 -24.37 5.82
CA GLY A 304 8.69 -25.34 5.03
C GLY A 304 7.20 -24.96 4.87
N LEU A 305 6.64 -24.10 5.74
CA LEU A 305 5.29 -23.57 5.58
C LEU A 305 5.25 -22.39 4.60
N ARG A 306 6.15 -21.42 4.76
CA ARG A 306 6.16 -20.19 3.95
C ARG A 306 6.58 -20.41 2.49
N GLU A 307 7.28 -21.52 2.20
CA GLU A 307 7.62 -21.91 0.82
C GLU A 307 6.42 -22.51 0.05
N LYS A 308 5.35 -22.92 0.75
CA LYS A 308 4.15 -23.46 0.13
C LYS A 308 3.25 -22.31 -0.37
N PRO A 309 2.95 -22.21 -1.68
CA PRO A 309 2.22 -21.08 -2.25
C PRO A 309 0.86 -20.80 -1.57
N LEU A 310 0.10 -21.87 -1.27
CA LEU A 310 -1.20 -21.75 -0.62
C LEU A 310 -1.08 -21.16 0.79
N ILE A 311 -0.12 -21.67 1.59
CA ILE A 311 0.07 -21.22 2.98
C ILE A 311 0.57 -19.77 2.99
N ALA A 312 1.53 -19.45 2.12
CA ALA A 312 2.02 -18.09 1.96
C ALA A 312 0.89 -17.12 1.53
N SER A 313 0.00 -17.55 0.62
CA SER A 313 -1.17 -16.74 0.22
C SER A 313 -2.15 -16.55 1.36
N LEU A 314 -2.45 -17.59 2.15
CA LEU A 314 -3.33 -17.49 3.32
C LEU A 314 -2.74 -16.53 4.37
N ALA A 315 -1.43 -16.65 4.65
CA ALA A 315 -0.74 -15.74 5.55
C ALA A 315 -0.81 -14.29 5.04
N ALA A 316 -0.62 -14.08 3.73
CA ALA A 316 -0.67 -12.77 3.12
C ALA A 316 -2.08 -12.15 3.16
N VAL A 317 -3.12 -12.91 2.84
CA VAL A 317 -4.52 -12.44 2.93
C VAL A 317 -4.87 -12.08 4.36
N ALA A 318 -4.49 -12.92 5.33
CA ALA A 318 -4.72 -12.68 6.74
C ALA A 318 -4.01 -11.39 7.22
N ALA A 319 -2.75 -11.20 6.83
CA ALA A 319 -1.99 -9.98 7.15
C ALA A 319 -2.60 -8.72 6.51
N LEU A 320 -3.06 -8.79 5.25
CA LEU A 320 -3.75 -7.67 4.60
C LEU A 320 -5.07 -7.33 5.31
N ALA A 321 -5.87 -8.32 5.67
CA ALA A 321 -7.11 -8.11 6.43
C ALA A 321 -6.82 -7.47 7.79
N GLY A 322 -5.76 -7.91 8.48
CA GLY A 322 -5.35 -7.36 9.77
C GLY A 322 -4.81 -5.94 9.68
N THR A 323 -4.00 -5.62 8.66
CA THR A 323 -3.49 -4.25 8.44
C THR A 323 -4.62 -3.28 8.11
N LEU A 324 -5.59 -3.69 7.26
CA LEU A 324 -6.79 -2.92 6.98
C LEU A 324 -7.62 -2.69 8.24
N SER A 325 -7.88 -3.77 9.00
CA SER A 325 -8.62 -3.68 10.27
C SER A 325 -7.93 -2.71 11.24
N GLY A 326 -6.59 -2.74 11.33
CA GLY A 326 -5.81 -1.84 12.18
C GLY A 326 -5.99 -0.36 11.81
N ILE A 327 -5.91 -0.02 10.53
CA ILE A 327 -6.12 1.35 10.07
C ILE A 327 -7.56 1.80 10.28
N ILE A 328 -8.54 0.95 9.96
CA ILE A 328 -9.96 1.25 10.21
C ILE A 328 -10.22 1.41 11.71
N ASN A 329 -9.63 0.59 12.56
CA ASN A 329 -9.76 0.72 14.02
C ASN A 329 -9.24 2.06 14.54
N ILE A 330 -8.04 2.48 14.12
CA ILE A 330 -7.49 3.79 14.49
C ILE A 330 -8.38 4.91 13.94
N PHE A 331 -8.73 4.83 12.66
CA PHE A 331 -9.43 5.91 11.99
C PHE A 331 -10.84 6.10 12.56
N MET A 332 -11.65 5.04 12.60
CA MET A 332 -13.01 5.08 13.14
C MET A 332 -13.03 5.20 14.67
N GLY A 333 -12.07 4.57 15.36
CA GLY A 333 -11.92 4.71 16.80
C GLY A 333 -11.63 6.14 17.23
N GLY A 334 -10.74 6.83 16.49
CA GLY A 334 -10.43 8.24 16.75
C GLY A 334 -11.60 9.17 16.50
N GLN A 335 -12.51 8.83 15.59
CA GLN A 335 -13.74 9.60 15.38
C GLN A 335 -14.79 9.32 16.47
N SER A 336 -14.88 8.09 16.96
CA SER A 336 -15.87 7.70 17.95
C SER A 336 -15.63 8.27 19.35
N LEU A 337 -14.45 8.85 19.63
CA LEU A 337 -14.10 9.45 20.92
C LEU A 337 -13.57 10.89 20.73
N PRO A 338 -14.43 11.92 20.62
CA PRO A 338 -14.00 13.31 20.57
C PRO A 338 -13.49 13.79 21.95
N MET A 339 -12.52 14.72 21.93
CA MET A 339 -11.94 15.29 23.17
C MET A 339 -12.93 16.13 23.98
N THR A 340 -13.97 16.65 23.34
CA THR A 340 -14.86 17.66 23.95
C THR A 340 -15.83 17.10 24.97
N ASN A 341 -16.30 15.87 24.80
CA ASN A 341 -17.33 15.28 25.64
C ASN A 341 -17.00 13.89 26.19
N PHE A 342 -15.93 13.22 25.68
CA PHE A 342 -15.53 11.87 26.05
C PHE A 342 -16.66 10.81 26.02
N ARG A 343 -17.66 11.04 25.16
CA ARG A 343 -18.76 10.09 24.95
C ARG A 343 -18.52 9.31 23.67
N TRP A 344 -18.81 8.02 23.72
CA TRP A 344 -18.73 7.16 22.55
C TRP A 344 -19.82 7.53 21.55
N GLU A 345 -19.42 7.85 20.34
CA GLU A 345 -20.34 7.96 19.21
C GLU A 345 -20.39 6.62 18.49
N HIS A 346 -21.58 6.04 18.36
CA HIS A 346 -21.78 4.84 17.57
C HIS A 346 -21.74 5.20 16.10
N LEU A 347 -20.60 4.93 15.47
CA LEU A 347 -20.44 5.05 14.03
C LEU A 347 -20.94 3.75 13.40
N ALA A 348 -22.13 3.79 12.82
CA ALA A 348 -22.70 2.64 12.13
C ALA A 348 -21.83 2.25 10.93
N PRO A 349 -21.59 0.94 10.70
CA PRO A 349 -20.94 0.49 9.47
C PRO A 349 -21.77 0.93 8.26
N GLU A 350 -21.09 1.43 7.23
CA GLU A 350 -21.70 1.75 5.95
C GLU A 350 -21.40 0.63 4.93
N PRO A 351 -22.26 -0.39 4.80
CA PRO A 351 -21.96 -1.57 3.97
C PRO A 351 -21.61 -1.22 2.53
N GLY A 352 -22.27 -0.20 1.96
CA GLY A 352 -21.98 0.28 0.61
C GLY A 352 -20.55 0.78 0.43
N LYS A 353 -20.01 1.50 1.42
CA LYS A 353 -18.63 1.99 1.39
C LYS A 353 -17.62 0.85 1.59
N MET A 354 -17.95 -0.16 2.38
CA MET A 354 -17.10 -1.35 2.50
C MET A 354 -17.06 -2.16 1.20
N ILE A 355 -18.22 -2.34 0.55
CA ILE A 355 -18.32 -2.99 -0.76
C ILE A 355 -17.51 -2.21 -1.81
N PHE A 356 -17.59 -0.88 -1.83
CA PHE A 356 -16.79 -0.04 -2.73
C PHE A 356 -15.28 -0.31 -2.56
N GLY A 357 -14.79 -0.41 -1.33
CA GLY A 357 -13.39 -0.75 -1.06
C GLY A 357 -13.00 -2.13 -1.61
N ILE A 358 -13.82 -3.15 -1.36
CA ILE A 358 -13.60 -4.52 -1.85
C ILE A 358 -13.62 -4.57 -3.39
N VAL A 359 -14.60 -3.91 -4.02
CA VAL A 359 -14.69 -3.84 -5.50
C VAL A 359 -13.47 -3.16 -6.08
N THR A 360 -12.99 -2.06 -5.47
CA THR A 360 -11.77 -1.39 -5.92
C THR A 360 -10.54 -2.29 -5.81
N MET A 361 -10.40 -3.08 -4.74
CA MET A 361 -9.35 -4.09 -4.63
C MET A 361 -9.45 -5.14 -5.74
N ALA A 362 -10.65 -5.63 -6.05
CA ALA A 362 -10.86 -6.56 -7.16
C ALA A 362 -10.45 -5.93 -8.51
N VAL A 363 -10.81 -4.66 -8.75
CA VAL A 363 -10.38 -3.92 -9.93
C VAL A 363 -8.86 -3.80 -10.01
N MET A 364 -8.17 -3.52 -8.90
CA MET A 364 -6.70 -3.49 -8.84
C MET A 364 -6.07 -4.82 -9.26
N PHE A 365 -6.61 -5.95 -8.80
CA PHE A 365 -6.16 -7.27 -9.22
C PHE A 365 -6.44 -7.54 -10.71
N LEU A 366 -7.60 -7.14 -11.23
CA LEU A 366 -7.91 -7.26 -12.66
C LEU A 366 -6.97 -6.41 -13.52
N VAL A 367 -6.67 -5.18 -13.10
CA VAL A 367 -5.69 -4.32 -13.77
C VAL A 367 -4.30 -4.95 -13.73
N PHE A 368 -3.91 -5.56 -12.60
CA PHE A 368 -2.67 -6.33 -12.55
C PHE A 368 -2.64 -7.45 -13.58
N LEU A 369 -3.70 -8.27 -13.66
CA LEU A 369 -3.79 -9.37 -14.61
C LEU A 369 -3.70 -8.87 -16.05
N ALA A 370 -4.38 -7.77 -16.38
CA ALA A 370 -4.35 -7.16 -17.70
C ALA A 370 -2.94 -6.63 -18.03
N THR A 371 -2.34 -5.88 -17.13
CA THR A 371 -1.00 -5.32 -17.33
C THR A 371 0.06 -6.39 -17.39
N TYR A 372 -0.08 -7.47 -16.62
CA TYR A 372 0.85 -8.60 -16.64
C TYR A 372 0.90 -9.31 -18.01
N ARG A 373 -0.24 -9.35 -18.71
CA ARG A 373 -0.31 -9.91 -20.08
C ARG A 373 0.26 -8.98 -21.15
N ILE A 374 0.21 -7.68 -20.92
CA ILE A 374 0.59 -6.65 -21.90
C ILE A 374 2.04 -6.22 -21.71
N LEU A 375 2.45 -5.94 -20.47
CA LEU A 375 3.78 -5.42 -20.16
C LEU A 375 4.80 -6.53 -19.93
N PRO A 376 6.07 -6.32 -20.31
CA PRO A 376 7.13 -7.31 -20.18
C PRO A 376 7.69 -7.35 -18.74
N TYR A 377 6.94 -7.93 -17.81
CA TYR A 377 7.43 -8.12 -16.43
C TYR A 377 8.59 -9.10 -16.34
N GLU A 378 8.59 -10.14 -17.19
CA GLU A 378 9.68 -11.10 -17.26
C GLU A 378 10.83 -10.57 -18.11
N ASN A 379 12.04 -10.98 -17.75
CA ASN A 379 13.21 -10.66 -18.54
C ASN A 379 13.06 -11.38 -19.90
N ALA A 380 13.33 -10.68 -21.00
CA ALA A 380 13.36 -11.32 -22.29
C ALA A 380 14.51 -12.34 -22.28
N GLU A 381 14.19 -13.61 -22.52
CA GLU A 381 15.21 -14.60 -22.82
C GLU A 381 15.96 -14.12 -24.06
N VAL A 382 17.26 -13.98 -23.94
CA VAL A 382 18.12 -13.86 -25.10
C VAL A 382 18.03 -15.23 -25.75
N SER A 383 17.19 -15.40 -26.78
CA SER A 383 17.37 -16.52 -27.69
C SER A 383 18.77 -16.34 -28.25
N GLU A 384 19.74 -17.09 -27.71
CA GLU A 384 21.01 -17.30 -28.38
C GLU A 384 20.64 -17.83 -29.75
N GLY A 385 20.70 -16.92 -30.73
CA GLY A 385 20.26 -17.16 -32.08
C GLY A 385 21.02 -18.34 -32.61
N GLY A 386 20.25 -19.26 -33.15
CA GLY A 386 20.81 -20.22 -34.05
C GLY A 386 21.65 -19.51 -35.09
N ALA A 387 22.90 -19.87 -35.11
CA ALA A 387 23.84 -19.61 -36.20
C ALA A 387 23.37 -20.28 -37.47
#